data_6cdf35cbe23fb9c07e3cf70b02787c42
#
_entry.id   6cdf35cbe23fb9c07e3cf70b02787c42
#
_cell.length_a   1.000
_cell.length_b   1.000
_cell.length_c   1.000
_cell.angle_alpha   90.00
_cell.angle_beta   90.00
_cell.angle_gamma   90.00
#
_symmetry.space_group_name_H-M   'P 1'
#
loop_
_entity.id
_entity.type
_entity.pdbx_description
1 polymer ?
#
loop_
_entity_poly.entity_id
_entity_poly.type
_entity_poly.pdbx_seq_one_letter_code
_entity_poly.pdbx_strand_id
1 'polypeptide(L)'
;MPYWQAVLLGAVQGLTEFLPISSTAHLLLVQEWLGRSREELKEDPFTVVVQLGTLVAVLVYFRCDILTLIQAFYRDLYENRIFTSATPEGRLVKFIIVGTIPVVVIGLLFSKVLKEKFYNPPSIAVVSIVFALLMLASELWTKRQARRGAALRESNQLSWFDAVSIGAWQALSLMPGASRSGTTITAGLFAGLTRATAARFSFLLSLPSVFAAGMKDLAGWLLKVKSDPELATRAGDEAIAMLIGTSIAGIVGYWSIAFLMEFLRKYTMSVFIVYRLILATAILVFVWLGRI
;
A
#
# COMPACT_ATOMS: atom_id res chain seq x y z
N MET A 1 12.26 19.81 -8.50
CA MET A 1 12.66 19.29 -7.15
C MET A 1 14.15 18.97 -7.18
N PRO A 2 14.95 19.33 -6.15
CA PRO A 2 16.36 18.92 -6.03
C PRO A 2 16.49 17.38 -5.93
N TYR A 3 17.50 16.80 -6.55
CA TYR A 3 17.66 15.34 -6.63
C TYR A 3 17.85 14.67 -5.25
N TRP A 4 18.49 15.35 -4.30
CA TRP A 4 18.63 14.82 -2.94
C TRP A 4 17.27 14.66 -2.22
N GLN A 5 16.30 15.54 -2.51
CA GLN A 5 14.93 15.39 -2.01
C GLN A 5 14.25 14.16 -2.64
N ALA A 6 14.48 13.91 -3.94
CA ALA A 6 13.97 12.71 -4.60
C ALA A 6 14.54 11.42 -3.97
N VAL A 7 15.84 11.41 -3.63
CA VAL A 7 16.47 10.30 -2.90
C VAL A 7 15.83 10.12 -1.53
N LEU A 8 15.68 11.19 -0.75
CA LEU A 8 15.08 11.15 0.58
C LEU A 8 13.64 10.63 0.53
N LEU A 9 12.80 11.22 -0.33
CA LEU A 9 11.40 10.82 -0.47
C LEU A 9 11.26 9.41 -1.02
N GLY A 10 12.12 9.00 -1.94
CA GLY A 10 12.18 7.62 -2.43
C GLY A 10 12.54 6.62 -1.33
N ALA A 11 13.50 6.96 -0.47
CA ALA A 11 13.87 6.13 0.67
C ALA A 11 12.72 6.04 1.70
N VAL A 12 12.09 7.16 2.02
CA VAL A 12 10.92 7.20 2.92
C VAL A 12 9.78 6.37 2.35
N GLN A 13 9.47 6.52 1.05
CA GLN A 13 8.44 5.73 0.38
C GLN A 13 8.76 4.24 0.45
N GLY A 14 9.97 3.82 0.04
CA GLY A 14 10.37 2.41 0.06
C GLY A 14 10.32 1.80 1.45
N LEU A 15 10.75 2.53 2.47
CA LEU A 15 10.74 2.06 3.85
C LEU A 15 9.30 1.92 4.40
N THR A 16 8.43 2.85 4.10
CA THR A 16 7.13 2.98 4.78
C THR A 16 5.94 2.39 4.02
N GLU A 17 6.10 2.06 2.73
CA GLU A 17 5.01 1.54 1.89
C GLU A 17 4.52 0.17 2.34
N PHE A 18 5.46 -0.70 2.71
CA PHE A 18 5.15 -2.09 3.08
C PHE A 18 4.93 -2.26 4.56
N LEU A 19 5.64 -1.50 5.37
CA LEU A 19 5.42 -1.48 6.81
C LEU A 19 4.02 -0.94 7.11
N PRO A 20 3.28 -1.52 8.05
CA PRO A 20 1.91 -1.10 8.35
C PRO A 20 1.86 0.20 9.16
N ILE A 21 2.59 1.26 8.72
CA ILE A 21 2.81 2.54 9.43
C ILE A 21 2.36 3.79 8.67
N SER A 22 1.82 3.64 7.45
CA SER A 22 1.33 4.71 6.58
C SER A 22 2.41 5.55 5.89
N SER A 23 2.77 5.18 4.67
CA SER A 23 3.69 5.96 3.81
C SER A 23 3.19 7.39 3.58
N THR A 24 1.88 7.59 3.40
CA THR A 24 1.27 8.91 3.22
C THR A 24 1.55 9.86 4.38
N ALA A 25 1.46 9.37 5.63
CA ALA A 25 1.74 10.19 6.82
C ALA A 25 3.20 10.64 6.86
N HIS A 26 4.13 9.73 6.54
CA HIS A 26 5.56 10.03 6.53
C HIS A 26 5.95 10.98 5.41
N LEU A 27 5.46 10.71 4.19
CA LEU A 27 5.73 11.60 3.06
C LEU A 27 5.19 13.00 3.29
N LEU A 28 3.98 13.14 3.86
CA LEU A 28 3.43 14.44 4.19
C LEU A 28 4.36 15.20 5.16
N LEU A 29 4.75 14.57 6.27
CA LEU A 29 5.62 15.21 7.27
C LEU A 29 6.99 15.61 6.69
N VAL A 30 7.61 14.73 5.91
CA VAL A 30 8.90 15.01 5.29
C VAL A 30 8.78 16.13 4.26
N GLN A 31 7.73 16.15 3.46
CA GLN A 31 7.49 17.18 2.45
C GLN A 31 7.17 18.54 3.09
N GLU A 32 6.37 18.59 4.18
CA GLU A 32 6.16 19.81 4.95
C GLU A 32 7.46 20.31 5.61
N TRP A 33 8.29 19.41 6.14
CA TRP A 33 9.61 19.75 6.65
C TRP A 33 10.55 20.33 5.58
N LEU A 34 10.40 19.86 4.32
CA LEU A 34 11.11 20.39 3.17
C LEU A 34 10.54 21.72 2.65
N GLY A 35 9.52 22.28 3.30
CA GLY A 35 8.92 23.58 2.97
C GLY A 35 7.96 23.54 1.77
N ARG A 36 7.46 22.37 1.37
CA ARG A 36 6.49 22.24 0.26
C ARG A 36 5.08 22.56 0.74
N SER A 37 4.33 23.33 -0.05
CA SER A 37 2.95 23.66 0.28
C SER A 37 2.02 22.46 0.13
N ARG A 38 0.91 22.45 0.87
CA ARG A 38 -0.09 21.35 0.81
C ARG A 38 -0.80 21.28 -0.52
N GLU A 39 -0.99 22.41 -1.17
CA GLU A 39 -1.58 22.52 -2.50
C GLU A 39 -0.68 21.82 -3.52
N GLU A 40 0.62 22.10 -3.48
CA GLU A 40 1.62 21.40 -4.32
C GLU A 40 1.58 19.90 -4.08
N LEU A 41 1.47 19.45 -2.81
CA LEU A 41 1.49 18.03 -2.46
C LEU A 41 0.26 17.26 -2.95
N LYS A 42 -0.91 17.89 -3.00
CA LYS A 42 -2.14 17.27 -3.51
C LYS A 42 -2.07 16.94 -5.00
N GLU A 43 -1.34 17.75 -5.75
CA GLU A 43 -1.24 17.65 -7.21
C GLU A 43 0.09 17.03 -7.69
N ASP A 44 1.03 16.76 -6.78
CA ASP A 44 2.36 16.26 -7.12
C ASP A 44 2.32 14.80 -7.61
N PRO A 45 2.59 14.55 -8.88
CA PRO A 45 2.61 13.21 -9.43
C PRO A 45 3.78 12.37 -8.89
N PHE A 46 4.85 13.01 -8.39
CA PHE A 46 6.04 12.34 -7.85
C PHE A 46 5.67 11.29 -6.80
N THR A 47 4.81 11.65 -5.84
CA THR A 47 4.43 10.78 -4.73
C THR A 47 3.78 9.47 -5.20
N VAL A 48 3.00 9.51 -6.28
CA VAL A 48 2.34 8.30 -6.81
C VAL A 48 3.22 7.56 -7.79
N VAL A 49 3.98 8.28 -8.63
CA VAL A 49 4.92 7.66 -9.57
C VAL A 49 6.03 6.87 -8.84
N VAL A 50 6.54 7.41 -7.72
CA VAL A 50 7.54 6.72 -6.89
C VAL A 50 7.01 5.39 -6.30
N GLN A 51 5.70 5.21 -6.17
CA GLN A 51 5.10 3.92 -5.82
C GLN A 51 5.33 2.83 -6.88
N LEU A 52 5.59 3.19 -8.14
CA LEU A 52 5.98 2.21 -9.15
C LEU A 52 7.31 1.53 -8.81
N GLY A 53 8.21 2.21 -8.11
CA GLY A 53 9.44 1.60 -7.58
C GLY A 53 9.14 0.52 -6.55
N THR A 54 8.23 0.80 -5.61
CA THR A 54 7.81 -0.21 -4.64
C THR A 54 7.02 -1.34 -5.30
N LEU A 55 6.27 -1.08 -6.37
CA LEU A 55 5.67 -2.12 -7.19
C LEU A 55 6.73 -3.07 -7.79
N VAL A 56 7.80 -2.51 -8.36
CA VAL A 56 8.93 -3.30 -8.87
C VAL A 56 9.56 -4.13 -7.75
N ALA A 57 9.69 -3.58 -6.54
CA ALA A 57 10.19 -4.34 -5.38
C ALA A 57 9.33 -5.58 -5.09
N VAL A 58 7.98 -5.47 -5.13
CA VAL A 58 7.07 -6.62 -4.97
C VAL A 58 7.26 -7.62 -6.10
N LEU A 59 7.33 -7.16 -7.36
CA LEU A 59 7.54 -8.02 -8.52
C LEU A 59 8.85 -8.82 -8.41
N VAL A 60 9.93 -8.18 -7.99
CA VAL A 60 11.25 -8.81 -7.83
C VAL A 60 11.26 -9.77 -6.62
N TYR A 61 10.71 -9.35 -5.48
CA TYR A 61 10.70 -10.18 -4.27
C TYR A 61 9.85 -11.44 -4.46
N PHE A 62 8.66 -11.30 -5.01
CA PHE A 62 7.73 -12.41 -5.25
C PHE A 62 7.80 -13.00 -6.68
N ARG A 63 8.92 -12.80 -7.41
CA ARG A 63 9.07 -13.23 -8.80
C ARG A 63 8.70 -14.70 -9.05
N CYS A 64 9.11 -15.60 -8.15
CA CYS A 64 8.78 -17.03 -8.29
C CYS A 64 7.28 -17.28 -8.08
N ASP A 65 6.68 -16.64 -7.07
CA ASP A 65 5.23 -16.69 -6.83
C ASP A 65 4.46 -16.16 -8.04
N ILE A 66 4.87 -15.02 -8.57
CA ILE A 66 4.20 -14.36 -9.70
C ILE A 66 4.31 -15.22 -10.97
N LEU A 67 5.46 -15.82 -11.24
CA LEU A 67 5.62 -16.72 -12.39
C LEU A 67 4.68 -17.94 -12.27
N THR A 68 4.57 -18.55 -11.10
CA THR A 68 3.63 -19.66 -10.88
C THR A 68 2.17 -19.23 -10.99
N LEU A 69 1.83 -18.02 -10.54
CA LEU A 69 0.49 -17.45 -10.72
C LEU A 69 0.16 -17.21 -12.18
N ILE A 70 1.10 -16.64 -12.95
CA ILE A 70 0.93 -16.42 -14.39
C ILE A 70 0.73 -17.75 -15.12
N GLN A 71 1.55 -18.76 -14.84
CA GLN A 71 1.41 -20.09 -15.46
C GLN A 71 0.06 -20.75 -15.11
N ALA A 72 -0.36 -20.64 -13.84
CA ALA A 72 -1.66 -21.17 -13.41
C ALA A 72 -2.83 -20.44 -14.08
N PHE A 73 -2.73 -19.12 -14.27
CA PHE A 73 -3.73 -18.31 -14.97
C PHE A 73 -3.89 -18.75 -16.44
N TYR A 74 -2.78 -18.87 -17.17
CA TYR A 74 -2.82 -19.30 -18.58
C TYR A 74 -3.32 -20.73 -18.73
N ARG A 75 -2.96 -21.63 -17.81
CA ARG A 75 -3.50 -23.00 -17.80
C ARG A 75 -5.01 -23.02 -17.59
N ASP A 76 -5.51 -22.28 -16.57
CA ASP A 76 -6.95 -22.19 -16.29
C ASP A 76 -7.71 -21.57 -17.48
N LEU A 77 -7.09 -20.59 -18.17
CA LEU A 77 -7.68 -19.98 -19.37
C LEU A 77 -7.76 -21.00 -20.53
N TYR A 78 -6.68 -21.75 -20.76
CA TYR A 78 -6.64 -22.78 -21.81
C TYR A 78 -7.63 -23.91 -21.56
N GLU A 79 -7.82 -24.30 -20.29
CA GLU A 79 -8.77 -25.35 -19.89
C GLU A 79 -10.22 -24.84 -19.71
N ASN A 80 -10.53 -23.59 -20.11
CA ASN A 80 -11.82 -22.92 -19.94
C ASN A 80 -12.34 -22.92 -18.48
N ARG A 81 -11.44 -22.86 -17.51
CA ARG A 81 -11.75 -22.85 -16.07
C ARG A 81 -11.88 -21.42 -15.52
N ILE A 82 -12.74 -20.59 -16.09
CA ILE A 82 -12.88 -19.16 -15.72
C ILE A 82 -13.26 -19.00 -14.24
N PHE A 83 -14.21 -19.78 -13.74
CA PHE A 83 -14.70 -19.69 -12.36
C PHE A 83 -14.16 -20.75 -11.41
N THR A 84 -13.60 -21.84 -11.94
CA THR A 84 -12.99 -22.93 -11.17
C THR A 84 -11.50 -22.97 -11.47
N SER A 85 -10.71 -23.52 -10.57
CA SER A 85 -9.29 -23.73 -10.81
C SER A 85 -8.85 -25.08 -10.32
N ALA A 86 -7.93 -25.71 -11.09
CA ALA A 86 -7.36 -26.99 -10.74
C ALA A 86 -6.33 -26.88 -9.60
N THR A 87 -5.78 -25.67 -9.37
CA THR A 87 -4.68 -25.46 -8.42
C THR A 87 -4.96 -24.34 -7.44
N PRO A 88 -4.31 -24.36 -6.26
CA PRO A 88 -4.35 -23.28 -5.30
C PRO A 88 -3.88 -21.95 -5.90
N GLU A 89 -2.86 -21.97 -6.76
CA GLU A 89 -2.29 -20.79 -7.41
C GLU A 89 -3.30 -20.14 -8.38
N GLY A 90 -3.98 -20.95 -9.20
CA GLY A 90 -5.03 -20.44 -10.08
C GLY A 90 -6.21 -19.83 -9.29
N ARG A 91 -6.59 -20.42 -8.15
CA ARG A 91 -7.58 -19.81 -7.25
C ARG A 91 -7.07 -18.49 -6.69
N LEU A 92 -5.79 -18.43 -6.30
CA LEU A 92 -5.19 -17.21 -5.76
C LEU A 92 -5.20 -16.06 -6.77
N VAL A 93 -4.94 -16.32 -8.06
CA VAL A 93 -5.08 -15.33 -9.14
C VAL A 93 -6.50 -14.75 -9.17
N LYS A 94 -7.52 -15.61 -9.14
CA LYS A 94 -8.93 -15.18 -9.14
C LYS A 94 -9.28 -14.37 -7.89
N PHE A 95 -8.74 -14.73 -6.74
CA PHE A 95 -8.89 -13.98 -5.50
C PHE A 95 -8.25 -12.59 -5.58
N ILE A 96 -7.08 -12.46 -6.22
CA ILE A 96 -6.43 -11.17 -6.47
C ILE A 96 -7.30 -10.31 -7.40
N ILE A 97 -7.80 -10.88 -8.49
CA ILE A 97 -8.65 -10.16 -9.45
C ILE A 97 -9.92 -9.65 -8.75
N VAL A 98 -10.67 -10.53 -8.09
CA VAL A 98 -11.93 -10.17 -7.43
C VAL A 98 -11.70 -9.24 -6.25
N GLY A 99 -10.66 -9.48 -5.44
CA GLY A 99 -10.28 -8.61 -4.32
C GLY A 99 -9.81 -7.22 -4.75
N THR A 100 -9.38 -7.04 -6.01
CA THR A 100 -9.02 -5.72 -6.56
C THR A 100 -10.25 -4.89 -6.94
N ILE A 101 -11.38 -5.52 -7.26
CA ILE A 101 -12.58 -4.80 -7.72
C ILE A 101 -13.03 -3.70 -6.75
N PRO A 102 -13.18 -3.94 -5.42
CA PRO A 102 -13.66 -2.92 -4.50
C PRO A 102 -12.80 -1.66 -4.50
N VAL A 103 -11.47 -1.79 -4.45
CA VAL A 103 -10.56 -0.64 -4.42
C VAL A 103 -10.56 0.13 -5.73
N VAL A 104 -10.71 -0.54 -6.87
CA VAL A 104 -10.80 0.10 -8.18
C VAL A 104 -12.11 0.89 -8.27
N VAL A 105 -13.25 0.29 -7.93
CA VAL A 105 -14.56 0.95 -7.97
C VAL A 105 -14.58 2.17 -7.05
N ILE A 106 -14.20 2.01 -5.78
CA ILE A 106 -14.18 3.11 -4.81
C ILE A 106 -13.13 4.17 -5.22
N GLY A 107 -11.97 3.76 -5.72
CA GLY A 107 -10.94 4.67 -6.20
C GLY A 107 -11.38 5.52 -7.39
N LEU A 108 -12.08 4.93 -8.36
CA LEU A 108 -12.61 5.69 -9.51
C LEU A 108 -13.72 6.67 -9.11
N LEU A 109 -14.60 6.28 -8.19
CA LEU A 109 -15.76 7.09 -7.81
C LEU A 109 -15.42 8.15 -6.75
N PHE A 110 -14.55 7.85 -5.79
CA PHE A 110 -14.41 8.67 -4.58
C PHE A 110 -12.98 9.17 -4.29
N SER A 111 -11.96 8.81 -5.09
CA SER A 111 -10.57 9.17 -4.78
C SER A 111 -10.37 10.69 -4.65
N LYS A 112 -11.02 11.50 -5.49
CA LYS A 112 -10.94 12.95 -5.43
C LYS A 112 -11.51 13.49 -4.11
N VAL A 113 -12.72 13.06 -3.75
CA VAL A 113 -13.39 13.46 -2.51
C VAL A 113 -12.60 13.03 -1.26
N LEU A 114 -12.04 11.81 -1.29
CA LEU A 114 -11.22 11.31 -0.20
C LEU A 114 -9.91 12.12 -0.03
N LYS A 115 -9.24 12.45 -1.13
CA LYS A 115 -8.07 13.34 -1.09
C LYS A 115 -8.44 14.73 -0.56
N GLU A 116 -9.47 15.36 -1.07
CA GLU A 116 -9.88 16.71 -0.64
C GLU A 116 -10.22 16.78 0.85
N LYS A 117 -10.96 15.79 1.37
CA LYS A 117 -11.41 15.81 2.77
C LYS A 117 -10.38 15.31 3.77
N PHE A 118 -9.59 14.29 3.42
CA PHE A 118 -8.73 13.58 4.38
C PHE A 118 -7.24 13.83 4.20
N TYR A 119 -6.80 14.52 3.13
CA TYR A 119 -5.38 14.82 2.94
C TYR A 119 -4.97 16.09 3.71
N ASN A 120 -5.06 16.00 5.03
CA ASN A 120 -4.60 17.00 5.98
C ASN A 120 -4.09 16.33 7.26
N PRO A 121 -3.14 16.93 8.01
CA PRO A 121 -2.51 16.30 9.16
C PRO A 121 -3.48 15.81 10.24
N PRO A 122 -4.50 16.57 10.67
CA PRO A 122 -5.44 16.08 11.68
C PRO A 122 -6.19 14.83 11.24
N SER A 123 -6.72 14.82 10.01
CA SER A 123 -7.45 13.66 9.48
C SER A 123 -6.53 12.44 9.35
N ILE A 124 -5.30 12.62 8.85
CA ILE A 124 -4.31 11.54 8.72
C ILE A 124 -3.97 10.96 10.10
N ALA A 125 -3.81 11.79 11.13
CA ALA A 125 -3.55 11.34 12.49
C ALA A 125 -4.73 10.55 13.07
N VAL A 126 -5.96 11.07 12.96
CA VAL A 126 -7.17 10.37 13.42
C VAL A 126 -7.36 9.04 12.73
N VAL A 127 -7.26 9.01 11.39
CA VAL A 127 -7.33 7.77 10.59
C VAL A 127 -6.23 6.79 11.02
N SER A 128 -4.99 7.27 11.25
CA SER A 128 -3.89 6.43 11.72
C SER A 128 -4.19 5.81 13.09
N ILE A 129 -4.79 6.55 14.04
CA ILE A 129 -5.19 6.02 15.35
C ILE A 129 -6.28 4.95 15.18
N VAL A 130 -7.33 5.23 14.40
CA VAL A 130 -8.43 4.27 14.18
C VAL A 130 -7.89 2.96 13.62
N PHE A 131 -7.05 3.02 12.58
CA PHE A 131 -6.48 1.80 12.00
C PHE A 131 -5.43 1.14 12.91
N ALA A 132 -4.70 1.86 13.75
CA ALA A 132 -3.84 1.25 14.77
C ALA A 132 -4.68 0.46 15.81
N LEU A 133 -5.83 0.99 16.22
CA LEU A 133 -6.76 0.29 17.12
C LEU A 133 -7.40 -0.95 16.46
N LEU A 134 -7.75 -0.87 15.16
CA LEU A 134 -8.22 -2.02 14.40
C LEU A 134 -7.13 -3.10 14.25
N MET A 135 -5.87 -2.70 14.03
CA MET A 135 -4.72 -3.63 14.03
C MET A 135 -4.58 -4.29 15.40
N LEU A 136 -4.69 -3.54 16.49
CA LEU A 136 -4.67 -4.10 17.86
C LEU A 136 -5.80 -5.10 18.07
N ALA A 137 -7.02 -4.74 17.66
CA ALA A 137 -8.17 -5.62 17.77
C ALA A 137 -7.97 -6.93 16.99
N SER A 138 -7.38 -6.89 15.79
CA SER A 138 -7.10 -8.09 14.99
C SER A 138 -6.04 -8.99 15.64
N GLU A 139 -5.01 -8.41 16.27
CA GLU A 139 -4.01 -9.18 17.02
C GLU A 139 -4.62 -9.85 18.27
N LEU A 140 -5.48 -9.14 19.00
CA LEU A 140 -6.20 -9.70 20.15
C LEU A 140 -7.17 -10.81 19.72
N TRP A 141 -7.85 -10.62 18.59
CA TRP A 141 -8.72 -11.63 17.97
C TRP A 141 -7.93 -12.90 17.64
N THR A 142 -6.80 -12.76 16.94
CA THR A 142 -5.92 -13.88 16.59
C THR A 142 -5.42 -14.64 17.82
N LYS A 143 -4.99 -13.91 18.87
CA LYS A 143 -4.59 -14.52 20.14
C LYS A 143 -5.75 -15.28 20.80
N ARG A 144 -6.98 -14.72 20.76
CA ARG A 144 -8.15 -15.37 21.33
C ARG A 144 -8.51 -16.65 20.58
N GLN A 145 -8.42 -16.65 19.26
CA GLN A 145 -8.65 -17.82 18.42
C GLN A 145 -7.64 -18.93 18.72
N ALA A 146 -6.35 -18.58 18.80
CA ALA A 146 -5.30 -19.54 19.16
C ALA A 146 -5.53 -20.16 20.55
N ARG A 147 -5.96 -19.37 21.55
CA ARG A 147 -6.31 -19.88 22.89
C ARG A 147 -7.52 -20.84 22.89
N ARG A 148 -8.40 -20.73 21.89
CA ARG A 148 -9.57 -21.63 21.70
C ARG A 148 -9.20 -22.88 20.89
N GLY A 149 -7.93 -23.07 20.53
CA GLY A 149 -7.47 -24.20 19.73
C GLY A 149 -7.73 -24.09 18.24
N ALA A 150 -8.18 -22.91 17.75
CA ALA A 150 -8.38 -22.72 16.33
C ALA A 150 -7.02 -22.58 15.61
N ALA A 151 -6.78 -23.42 14.61
CA ALA A 151 -5.61 -23.30 13.73
C ALA A 151 -5.76 -22.09 12.81
N LEU A 152 -4.68 -21.30 12.66
CA LEU A 152 -4.63 -20.24 11.68
C LEU A 152 -4.48 -20.81 10.27
N ARG A 153 -5.16 -20.16 9.32
CA ARG A 153 -5.24 -20.63 7.93
C ARG A 153 -4.08 -20.13 7.07
N GLU A 154 -3.64 -20.99 6.16
CA GLU A 154 -2.61 -20.69 5.17
C GLU A 154 -3.23 -20.31 3.80
N SER A 155 -2.38 -19.92 2.85
CA SER A 155 -2.81 -19.40 1.54
C SER A 155 -3.68 -20.35 0.71
N ASN A 156 -3.48 -21.66 0.85
CA ASN A 156 -4.29 -22.68 0.17
C ASN A 156 -5.72 -22.82 0.73
N GLN A 157 -5.97 -22.25 1.90
CA GLN A 157 -7.27 -22.24 2.60
C GLN A 157 -8.02 -20.92 2.45
N LEU A 158 -7.51 -19.98 1.64
CA LEU A 158 -8.25 -18.77 1.29
C LEU A 158 -9.57 -19.11 0.60
N SER A 159 -10.60 -18.33 0.91
CA SER A 159 -11.93 -18.42 0.32
C SER A 159 -12.28 -17.17 -0.50
N TRP A 160 -13.33 -17.25 -1.31
CA TRP A 160 -13.90 -16.10 -2.00
C TRP A 160 -14.33 -14.99 -1.05
N PHE A 161 -14.89 -15.36 0.09
CA PHE A 161 -15.29 -14.40 1.12
C PHE A 161 -14.07 -13.64 1.68
N ASP A 162 -12.97 -14.35 1.94
CA ASP A 162 -11.73 -13.69 2.39
C ASP A 162 -11.21 -12.69 1.34
N ALA A 163 -11.20 -13.10 0.07
CA ALA A 163 -10.73 -12.25 -1.03
C ALA A 163 -11.56 -10.96 -1.15
N VAL A 164 -12.89 -11.08 -1.15
CA VAL A 164 -13.80 -9.93 -1.21
C VAL A 164 -13.69 -9.05 0.03
N SER A 165 -13.65 -9.67 1.22
CA SER A 165 -13.52 -8.95 2.49
C SER A 165 -12.20 -8.18 2.57
N ILE A 166 -11.06 -8.83 2.31
CA ILE A 166 -9.75 -8.17 2.32
C ILE A 166 -9.69 -7.09 1.24
N GLY A 167 -10.29 -7.32 0.07
CA GLY A 167 -10.41 -6.34 -1.00
C GLY A 167 -11.27 -5.12 -0.61
N ALA A 168 -12.37 -5.33 0.11
CA ALA A 168 -13.18 -4.23 0.66
C ALA A 168 -12.39 -3.42 1.69
N TRP A 169 -11.61 -4.08 2.56
CA TRP A 169 -10.70 -3.40 3.46
C TRP A 169 -9.59 -2.66 2.71
N GLN A 170 -9.10 -3.20 1.59
CA GLN A 170 -8.17 -2.46 0.74
C GLN A 170 -8.76 -1.13 0.23
N ALA A 171 -10.05 -1.08 -0.07
CA ALA A 171 -10.70 0.18 -0.45
C ALA A 171 -10.66 1.24 0.67
N LEU A 172 -10.71 0.83 1.95
CA LEU A 172 -10.52 1.76 3.08
C LEU A 172 -9.11 2.37 3.11
N SER A 173 -8.13 1.71 2.52
CA SER A 173 -6.77 2.25 2.44
C SER A 173 -6.62 3.47 1.53
N LEU A 174 -7.64 3.81 0.74
CA LEU A 174 -7.70 5.05 -0.02
C LEU A 174 -7.79 6.30 0.89
N MET A 175 -8.20 6.14 2.15
CA MET A 175 -8.15 7.20 3.14
C MET A 175 -6.68 7.46 3.55
N PRO A 176 -6.17 8.69 3.37
CA PRO A 176 -4.83 9.05 3.82
C PRO A 176 -4.65 8.74 5.31
N GLY A 177 -3.56 8.08 5.67
CA GLY A 177 -3.32 7.64 7.04
C GLY A 177 -3.67 6.17 7.31
N ALA A 178 -4.56 5.54 6.54
CA ALA A 178 -5.01 4.17 6.81
C ALA A 178 -3.90 3.11 6.70
N SER A 179 -2.96 3.26 5.77
CA SER A 179 -1.94 2.27 5.40
C SER A 179 -2.53 1.04 4.70
N ARG A 180 -2.22 0.86 3.42
CA ARG A 180 -2.73 -0.28 2.65
C ARG A 180 -2.32 -1.62 3.24
N SER A 181 -1.03 -1.80 3.52
CA SER A 181 -0.51 -3.01 4.17
C SER A 181 -1.15 -3.23 5.55
N GLY A 182 -1.24 -2.16 6.36
CA GLY A 182 -1.90 -2.23 7.67
C GLY A 182 -3.34 -2.68 7.58
N THR A 183 -4.10 -2.10 6.66
CA THR A 183 -5.53 -2.38 6.47
C THR A 183 -5.77 -3.80 5.99
N THR A 184 -5.07 -4.25 4.95
CA THR A 184 -5.28 -5.57 4.34
C THR A 184 -4.72 -6.71 5.21
N ILE A 185 -3.59 -6.51 5.90
CA ILE A 185 -3.09 -7.50 6.86
C ILE A 185 -4.05 -7.63 8.03
N THR A 186 -4.60 -6.53 8.55
CA THR A 186 -5.62 -6.53 9.61
C THR A 186 -6.84 -7.34 9.20
N ALA A 187 -7.35 -7.13 7.98
CA ALA A 187 -8.48 -7.91 7.45
C ALA A 187 -8.14 -9.41 7.34
N GLY A 188 -6.94 -9.75 6.87
CA GLY A 188 -6.46 -11.14 6.82
C GLY A 188 -6.40 -11.79 8.19
N LEU A 189 -5.98 -11.07 9.23
CA LEU A 189 -5.97 -11.58 10.61
C LEU A 189 -7.37 -11.79 11.16
N PHE A 190 -8.34 -10.89 10.90
CA PHE A 190 -9.74 -11.10 11.25
C PHE A 190 -10.33 -12.30 10.52
N ALA A 191 -9.90 -12.56 9.28
CA ALA A 191 -10.25 -13.75 8.52
C ALA A 191 -9.59 -15.05 9.05
N GLY A 192 -8.72 -14.95 10.06
CA GLY A 192 -8.04 -16.10 10.67
C GLY A 192 -6.82 -16.60 9.88
N LEU A 193 -6.24 -15.79 9.02
CA LEU A 193 -5.00 -16.11 8.32
C LEU A 193 -3.78 -15.96 9.25
N THR A 194 -2.70 -16.68 8.96
CA THR A 194 -1.40 -16.40 9.59
C THR A 194 -0.91 -15.01 9.15
N ARG A 195 -0.09 -14.34 9.98
CA ARG A 195 0.44 -13.00 9.67
C ARG A 195 1.22 -12.99 8.36
N ALA A 196 2.05 -14.00 8.14
CA ALA A 196 2.85 -14.14 6.92
C ALA A 196 1.95 -14.33 5.68
N THR A 197 0.91 -15.15 5.78
CA THR A 197 -0.08 -15.35 4.70
C THR A 197 -0.86 -14.07 4.41
N ALA A 198 -1.33 -13.37 5.44
CA ALA A 198 -2.03 -12.10 5.30
C ALA A 198 -1.14 -11.04 4.61
N ALA A 199 0.12 -10.93 5.01
CA ALA A 199 1.08 -10.01 4.38
C ALA A 199 1.37 -10.39 2.92
N ARG A 200 1.64 -11.68 2.65
CA ARG A 200 1.86 -12.16 1.27
C ARG A 200 0.66 -11.85 0.37
N PHE A 201 -0.55 -12.18 0.81
CA PHE A 201 -1.76 -11.89 0.05
C PHE A 201 -1.96 -10.39 -0.14
N SER A 202 -1.76 -9.57 0.91
CA SER A 202 -1.81 -8.11 0.86
C SER A 202 -0.90 -7.54 -0.24
N PHE A 203 0.35 -7.99 -0.32
CA PHE A 203 1.31 -7.49 -1.31
C PHE A 203 0.94 -7.90 -2.74
N LEU A 204 0.55 -9.16 -2.95
CA LEU A 204 0.09 -9.62 -4.26
C LEU A 204 -1.20 -8.90 -4.69
N LEU A 205 -2.14 -8.71 -3.77
CA LEU A 205 -3.40 -7.99 -4.01
C LEU A 205 -3.16 -6.51 -4.37
N SER A 206 -2.07 -5.91 -3.88
CA SER A 206 -1.73 -4.52 -4.17
C SER A 206 -1.24 -4.28 -5.60
N LEU A 207 -0.69 -5.30 -6.27
CA LEU A 207 -0.05 -5.17 -7.59
C LEU A 207 -0.96 -4.51 -8.63
N PRO A 208 -2.20 -4.98 -8.89
CA PRO A 208 -3.03 -4.37 -9.93
C PRO A 208 -3.44 -2.93 -9.59
N SER A 209 -3.76 -2.65 -8.32
CA SER A 209 -4.23 -1.33 -7.91
C SER A 209 -3.13 -0.26 -7.92
N VAL A 210 -1.91 -0.62 -7.49
CA VAL A 210 -0.74 0.29 -7.52
C VAL A 210 -0.30 0.56 -8.95
N PHE A 211 -0.26 -0.49 -9.77
CA PHE A 211 0.06 -0.33 -11.18
C PHE A 211 -0.93 0.62 -11.87
N ALA A 212 -2.23 0.40 -11.68
CA ALA A 212 -3.26 1.24 -12.28
C ALA A 212 -3.17 2.71 -11.81
N ALA A 213 -2.95 2.94 -10.50
CA ALA A 213 -2.79 4.29 -9.96
C ALA A 213 -1.52 4.96 -10.48
N GLY A 214 -0.37 4.30 -10.42
CA GLY A 214 0.90 4.83 -10.89
C GLY A 214 0.89 5.16 -12.38
N MET A 215 0.31 4.28 -13.21
CA MET A 215 0.18 4.51 -14.65
C MET A 215 -0.77 5.66 -14.98
N LYS A 216 -1.88 5.79 -14.25
CA LYS A 216 -2.81 6.92 -14.41
C LYS A 216 -2.12 8.25 -14.13
N ASP A 217 -1.38 8.36 -13.02
CA ASP A 217 -0.75 9.61 -12.63
C ASP A 217 0.45 9.94 -13.53
N LEU A 218 1.22 8.92 -13.96
CA LEU A 218 2.28 9.09 -14.95
C LEU A 218 1.72 9.57 -16.31
N ALA A 219 0.63 8.97 -16.79
CA ALA A 219 -0.03 9.41 -18.00
C ALA A 219 -0.59 10.83 -17.86
N GLY A 220 -1.19 11.16 -16.71
CA GLY A 220 -1.66 12.52 -16.40
C GLY A 220 -0.55 13.54 -16.43
N TRP A 221 0.62 13.23 -15.85
CA TRP A 221 1.81 14.10 -15.92
C TRP A 221 2.30 14.29 -17.36
N LEU A 222 2.40 13.23 -18.15
CA LEU A 222 2.80 13.31 -19.56
C LEU A 222 1.84 14.18 -20.39
N LEU A 223 0.54 14.12 -20.12
CA LEU A 223 -0.44 14.96 -20.77
C LEU A 223 -0.31 16.44 -20.37
N LYS A 224 -0.07 16.72 -19.08
CA LYS A 224 0.21 18.08 -18.58
C LYS A 224 1.48 18.66 -19.23
N VAL A 225 2.55 17.89 -19.34
CA VAL A 225 3.81 18.31 -20.01
C VAL A 225 3.57 18.70 -21.48
N LYS A 226 2.66 18.01 -22.18
CA LYS A 226 2.33 18.35 -23.58
C LYS A 226 1.51 19.63 -23.72
N SER A 227 0.68 19.96 -22.73
CA SER A 227 -0.25 21.09 -22.78
C SER A 227 0.27 22.37 -22.13
N ASP A 228 1.29 22.27 -21.28
CA ASP A 228 1.87 23.38 -20.53
C ASP A 228 3.34 23.62 -20.92
N PRO A 229 3.63 24.71 -21.67
CA PRO A 229 4.99 25.03 -22.09
C PRO A 229 5.96 25.31 -20.93
N GLU A 230 5.50 25.83 -19.80
CA GLU A 230 6.32 26.08 -18.62
C GLU A 230 6.73 24.76 -17.98
N LEU A 231 5.79 23.83 -17.83
CA LEU A 231 6.07 22.49 -17.33
C LEU A 231 7.00 21.71 -18.29
N ALA A 232 6.83 21.87 -19.59
CA ALA A 232 7.68 21.22 -20.60
C ALA A 232 9.17 21.61 -20.47
N THR A 233 9.49 22.85 -20.08
CA THR A 233 10.88 23.28 -19.84
C THR A 233 11.53 22.60 -18.64
N ARG A 234 10.75 22.20 -17.64
CA ARG A 234 11.22 21.53 -16.40
C ARG A 234 11.02 20.01 -16.42
N ALA A 235 10.35 19.50 -17.45
CA ALA A 235 9.96 18.08 -17.52
C ALA A 235 11.15 17.11 -17.46
N GLY A 236 12.29 17.50 -18.02
CA GLY A 236 13.52 16.71 -17.96
C GLY A 236 14.01 16.50 -16.52
N ASP A 237 14.12 17.59 -15.75
CA ASP A 237 14.55 17.53 -14.35
C ASP A 237 13.53 16.79 -13.46
N GLU A 238 12.24 16.97 -13.73
CA GLU A 238 11.18 16.24 -13.01
C GLU A 238 11.23 14.75 -13.33
N ALA A 239 11.40 14.37 -14.59
CA ALA A 239 11.53 12.96 -14.98
C ALA A 239 12.75 12.30 -14.33
N ILE A 240 13.89 12.99 -14.28
CA ILE A 240 15.10 12.51 -13.61
C ILE A 240 14.85 12.34 -12.11
N ALA A 241 14.20 13.32 -11.45
CA ALA A 241 13.85 13.22 -10.05
C ALA A 241 12.91 12.04 -9.76
N MET A 242 11.88 11.85 -10.61
CA MET A 242 10.97 10.69 -10.52
C MET A 242 11.72 9.37 -10.69
N LEU A 243 12.64 9.29 -11.67
CA LEU A 243 13.43 8.07 -11.91
C LEU A 243 14.33 7.76 -10.71
N ILE A 244 15.01 8.76 -10.14
CA ILE A 244 15.84 8.61 -8.94
C ILE A 244 14.98 8.13 -7.78
N GLY A 245 13.88 8.84 -7.46
CA GLY A 245 12.99 8.49 -6.37
C GLY A 245 12.40 7.08 -6.50
N THR A 246 11.96 6.73 -7.71
CA THR A 246 11.40 5.40 -8.04
C THR A 246 12.46 4.30 -7.87
N SER A 247 13.69 4.52 -8.32
CA SER A 247 14.78 3.56 -8.19
C SER A 247 15.14 3.32 -6.72
N ILE A 248 15.28 4.38 -5.94
CA ILE A 248 15.57 4.29 -4.51
C ILE A 248 14.40 3.63 -3.76
N ALA A 249 13.15 4.00 -4.06
CA ALA A 249 11.97 3.37 -3.46
C ALA A 249 11.89 1.87 -3.77
N GLY A 250 12.30 1.46 -4.96
CA GLY A 250 12.39 0.05 -5.34
C GLY A 250 13.43 -0.72 -4.52
N ILE A 251 14.65 -0.17 -4.42
CA ILE A 251 15.75 -0.80 -3.67
C ILE A 251 15.39 -0.91 -2.18
N VAL A 252 15.00 0.21 -1.56
CA VAL A 252 14.65 0.25 -0.14
C VAL A 252 13.39 -0.58 0.13
N GLY A 253 12.42 -0.54 -0.78
CA GLY A 253 11.19 -1.33 -0.70
C GLY A 253 11.43 -2.82 -0.71
N TYR A 254 12.36 -3.32 -1.51
CA TYR A 254 12.74 -4.74 -1.52
C TYR A 254 13.20 -5.21 -0.13
N TRP A 255 14.08 -4.45 0.51
CA TRP A 255 14.57 -4.76 1.85
C TRP A 255 13.47 -4.63 2.91
N SER A 256 12.57 -3.65 2.74
CA SER A 256 11.42 -3.48 3.64
C SER A 256 10.45 -4.66 3.58
N ILE A 257 10.19 -5.20 2.38
CA ILE A 257 9.38 -6.42 2.21
C ILE A 257 10.07 -7.61 2.89
N ALA A 258 11.37 -7.83 2.60
CA ALA A 258 12.14 -8.93 3.15
C ALA A 258 12.13 -8.89 4.69
N PHE A 259 12.38 -7.71 5.26
CA PHE A 259 12.30 -7.49 6.71
C PHE A 259 10.91 -7.81 7.26
N LEU A 260 9.84 -7.24 6.68
CA LEU A 260 8.51 -7.43 7.21
C LEU A 260 8.05 -8.89 7.12
N MET A 261 8.32 -9.58 6.01
CA MET A 261 7.95 -10.98 5.83
C MET A 261 8.64 -11.88 6.88
N GLU A 262 9.94 -11.66 7.14
CA GLU A 262 10.66 -12.40 8.18
C GLU A 262 10.19 -12.02 9.59
N PHE A 263 9.93 -10.73 9.83
CA PHE A 263 9.43 -10.22 11.11
C PHE A 263 8.06 -10.85 11.46
N LEU A 264 7.11 -10.87 10.52
CA LEU A 264 5.76 -11.37 10.75
C LEU A 264 5.67 -12.91 10.88
N ARG A 265 6.72 -13.63 10.52
CA ARG A 265 6.84 -15.07 10.83
C ARG A 265 7.08 -15.32 12.31
N LYS A 266 7.75 -14.39 13.00
CA LYS A 266 8.23 -14.58 14.38
C LYS A 266 7.47 -13.69 15.38
N TYR A 267 7.05 -12.51 14.97
CA TYR A 267 6.55 -11.47 15.85
C TYR A 267 5.13 -11.01 15.46
N THR A 268 4.52 -10.29 16.38
CA THR A 268 3.20 -9.65 16.18
C THR A 268 3.36 -8.25 15.59
N MET A 269 2.26 -7.65 15.13
CA MET A 269 2.25 -6.26 14.63
C MET A 269 2.36 -5.19 15.75
N SER A 270 2.53 -5.59 17.01
CA SER A 270 2.47 -4.68 18.17
C SER A 270 3.45 -3.50 18.07
N VAL A 271 4.67 -3.71 17.54
CA VAL A 271 5.66 -2.64 17.34
C VAL A 271 5.12 -1.56 16.40
N PHE A 272 4.50 -1.97 15.29
CA PHE A 272 3.93 -1.04 14.31
C PHE A 272 2.70 -0.32 14.86
N ILE A 273 1.89 -0.98 15.69
CA ILE A 273 0.73 -0.38 16.36
C ILE A 273 1.19 0.74 17.29
N VAL A 274 2.16 0.47 18.16
CA VAL A 274 2.73 1.47 19.09
C VAL A 274 3.34 2.63 18.31
N TYR A 275 4.14 2.33 17.27
CA TYR A 275 4.74 3.34 16.42
C TYR A 275 3.68 4.27 15.80
N ARG A 276 2.59 3.72 15.22
CA ARG A 276 1.49 4.50 14.63
C ARG A 276 0.82 5.41 15.66
N LEU A 277 0.56 4.92 16.86
CA LEU A 277 -0.05 5.72 17.92
C LEU A 277 0.87 6.88 18.33
N ILE A 278 2.18 6.64 18.49
CA ILE A 278 3.16 7.68 18.78
C ILE A 278 3.21 8.71 17.65
N LEU A 279 3.34 8.27 16.40
CA LEU A 279 3.39 9.14 15.23
C LEU A 279 2.13 10.00 15.12
N ALA A 280 0.96 9.40 15.23
CA ALA A 280 -0.31 10.11 15.12
C ALA A 280 -0.50 11.12 16.27
N THR A 281 -0.11 10.75 17.49
CA THR A 281 -0.11 11.68 18.64
C THR A 281 0.85 12.84 18.41
N ALA A 282 2.06 12.58 17.90
CA ALA A 282 3.03 13.62 17.57
C ALA A 282 2.46 14.58 16.51
N ILE A 283 1.82 14.07 15.45
CA ILE A 283 1.16 14.90 14.43
C ILE A 283 0.10 15.82 15.09
N LEU A 284 -0.77 15.27 15.94
CA LEU A 284 -1.81 16.07 16.63
C LEU A 284 -1.22 17.14 17.54
N VAL A 285 -0.13 16.84 18.25
CA VAL A 285 0.58 17.82 19.08
C VAL A 285 1.18 18.92 18.21
N PHE A 286 1.83 18.60 17.09
CA PHE A 286 2.37 19.62 16.18
C PHE A 286 1.28 20.49 15.54
N VAL A 287 0.13 19.90 15.19
CA VAL A 287 -1.06 20.66 14.75
C VAL A 287 -1.55 21.61 15.83
N TRP A 288 -1.66 21.14 17.09
CA TRP A 288 -2.10 21.96 18.22
C TRP A 288 -1.13 23.11 18.51
N LEU A 289 0.17 22.89 18.33
CA LEU A 289 1.20 23.92 18.49
C LEU A 289 1.29 24.88 17.28
N GLY A 290 0.49 24.69 16.24
CA GLY A 290 0.52 25.50 15.01
C GLY A 290 1.83 25.35 14.20
N ARG A 291 2.49 24.19 14.30
CA ARG A 291 3.75 23.92 13.61
C ARG A 291 3.57 23.25 12.24
N ILE A 292 2.44 22.57 12.07
CA ILE A 292 2.03 21.90 10.81
C ILE A 292 0.53 22.03 10.60
#